data_c27365762bae330025b23b365d90a020
#
_entry.id   c27365762bae330025b23b365d90a020
#
_cell.length_a   1.000
_cell.length_b   1.000
_cell.length_c   1.000
_cell.angle_alpha   90.00
_cell.angle_beta   90.00
_cell.angle_gamma   90.00
#
_symmetry.space_group_name_H-M   'P 1'
#
loop_
_entity.id
_entity.type
_entity.pdbx_description
1 polymer ?
#
loop_
_entity_poly.entity_id
_entity_poly.type
_entity_poly.pdbx_seq_one_letter_code
_entity_poly.pdbx_strand_id
1 'polypeptide(L)'
;MPPAGSLDRCRLYLPARNLWAALTAELARRKMGEAPENLDKYQEIGRELQRSFRFSYLYPSEQYDGEWKAWLPCFEKGKSLCWRKEANFEIIPHSAFRGRLLDARPGTAIDPGTVSAAEKSLHETEVINPWWRGSQGKTEPVALKGYLFCKNQSIYSDLCRVNLLYMGGDIRYGLGKLVRVEMEKAERFFEYNVQLDLDDPRVFTGVVLAHTKANANNDLICGALERLGGWDMGTPIPMADTPFWIPGSRLVSDKWHEIREDGTWGTLL
;
A
#
# COMPACT_ATOMS: atom_id res chain seq x y z
N MET A 1 6.30 -24.19 -23.40
CA MET A 1 5.88 -24.93 -22.20
C MET A 1 5.17 -23.94 -21.30
N PRO A 2 3.99 -24.24 -20.73
CA PRO A 2 3.47 -23.42 -19.66
C PRO A 2 4.46 -23.43 -18.50
N PRO A 3 4.65 -22.33 -17.76
CA PRO A 3 5.53 -22.34 -16.60
C PRO A 3 5.02 -23.41 -15.62
N ALA A 4 5.94 -24.22 -15.12
CA ALA A 4 5.63 -25.24 -14.12
C ALA A 4 5.46 -24.53 -12.76
N GLY A 5 4.27 -24.05 -12.45
CA GLY A 5 3.94 -23.38 -11.21
C GLY A 5 3.10 -22.11 -11.40
N SER A 6 2.57 -21.58 -10.32
CA SER A 6 1.91 -20.28 -10.25
C SER A 6 2.83 -19.25 -9.61
N LEU A 7 2.77 -18.01 -10.09
CA LEU A 7 3.46 -16.87 -9.51
C LEU A 7 2.43 -15.89 -8.92
N ASP A 8 2.41 -15.78 -7.61
CA ASP A 8 1.59 -14.79 -6.90
C ASP A 8 2.35 -13.47 -6.81
N ARG A 9 1.90 -12.48 -7.58
CA ARG A 9 2.58 -11.20 -7.72
C ARG A 9 2.28 -10.25 -6.55
N CYS A 10 3.32 -9.56 -6.11
CA CYS A 10 3.24 -8.53 -5.08
C CYS A 10 3.08 -7.13 -5.69
N ARG A 11 2.22 -6.30 -5.09
CA ARG A 11 2.21 -4.86 -5.34
C ARG A 11 3.45 -4.21 -4.73
N LEU A 12 3.98 -3.18 -5.40
CA LEU A 12 5.15 -2.45 -4.91
C LEU A 12 4.80 -1.32 -3.95
N TYR A 13 3.57 -1.22 -3.54
CA TYR A 13 3.03 -0.26 -2.57
C TYR A 13 1.87 -0.90 -1.82
N LEU A 14 1.53 -0.37 -0.67
CA LEU A 14 0.40 -0.80 0.14
C LEU A 14 -0.78 0.15 -0.02
N PRO A 15 -1.92 -0.30 -0.57
CA PRO A 15 -3.16 0.48 -0.57
C PRO A 15 -3.60 0.81 0.86
N ALA A 16 -4.18 1.99 1.05
CA ALA A 16 -4.67 2.47 2.33
C ALA A 16 -5.66 1.50 3.01
N ARG A 17 -6.51 0.84 2.21
CA ARG A 17 -7.45 -0.17 2.70
C ARG A 17 -6.76 -1.32 3.43
N ASN A 18 -5.58 -1.74 2.97
CA ASN A 18 -4.82 -2.81 3.63
C ASN A 18 -4.30 -2.36 5.00
N LEU A 19 -3.86 -1.10 5.13
CA LEU A 19 -3.46 -0.53 6.41
C LEU A 19 -4.66 -0.41 7.36
N TRP A 20 -5.78 0.13 6.88
CA TRP A 20 -7.02 0.20 7.64
C TRP A 20 -7.47 -1.17 8.15
N ALA A 21 -7.48 -2.20 7.29
CA ALA A 21 -7.86 -3.55 7.66
C ALA A 21 -6.94 -4.17 8.71
N ALA A 22 -5.61 -3.98 8.56
CA ALA A 22 -4.63 -4.48 9.53
C ALA A 22 -4.75 -3.78 10.89
N LEU A 23 -4.96 -2.46 10.90
CA LEU A 23 -5.21 -1.69 12.11
C LEU A 23 -6.52 -2.12 12.79
N THR A 24 -7.58 -2.32 12.02
CA THR A 24 -8.86 -2.83 12.53
C THR A 24 -8.67 -4.17 13.22
N ALA A 25 -7.98 -5.10 12.56
CA ALA A 25 -7.70 -6.43 13.11
C ALA A 25 -6.89 -6.36 14.41
N GLU A 26 -5.83 -5.55 14.43
CA GLU A 26 -4.97 -5.43 15.61
C GLU A 26 -5.67 -4.74 16.79
N LEU A 27 -6.42 -3.67 16.53
CA LEU A 27 -7.17 -2.98 17.58
C LEU A 27 -8.32 -3.84 18.11
N ALA A 28 -9.01 -4.58 17.25
CA ALA A 28 -10.04 -5.54 17.67
C ALA A 28 -9.43 -6.62 18.57
N ARG A 29 -8.33 -7.22 18.17
CA ARG A 29 -7.61 -8.22 18.97
C ARG A 29 -7.20 -7.67 20.35
N ARG A 30 -6.72 -6.43 20.42
CA ARG A 30 -6.33 -5.79 21.70
C ARG A 30 -7.52 -5.50 22.62
N LYS A 31 -8.63 -5.05 22.04
CA LYS A 31 -9.84 -4.71 22.82
C LYS A 31 -10.61 -5.93 23.30
N MET A 32 -10.54 -7.04 22.58
CA MET A 32 -11.32 -8.25 22.89
C MET A 32 -10.52 -9.35 23.59
N GLY A 33 -9.18 -9.24 23.62
CA GLY A 33 -8.29 -10.21 24.29
C GLY A 33 -8.19 -11.58 23.62
N GLU A 34 -9.18 -11.97 22.82
CA GLU A 34 -9.29 -13.24 22.09
C GLU A 34 -9.75 -13.00 20.65
N ALA A 35 -9.84 -14.07 19.86
CA ALA A 35 -10.45 -13.97 18.54
C ALA A 35 -11.90 -13.47 18.67
N PRO A 36 -12.31 -12.48 17.86
CA PRO A 36 -13.63 -11.92 17.98
C PRO A 36 -14.70 -12.98 17.70
N GLU A 37 -15.48 -13.30 18.69
CA GLU A 37 -16.65 -14.19 18.54
C GLU A 37 -17.74 -13.52 17.70
N ASN A 38 -17.70 -12.19 17.59
CA ASN A 38 -18.71 -11.38 16.92
C ASN A 38 -18.08 -10.41 15.93
N LEU A 39 -18.46 -10.55 14.66
CA LEU A 39 -18.07 -9.64 13.55
C LEU A 39 -18.51 -8.19 13.78
N ASP A 40 -19.60 -7.94 14.53
CA ASP A 40 -20.14 -6.60 14.73
C ASP A 40 -19.14 -5.67 15.44
N LYS A 41 -18.45 -6.18 16.48
CA LYS A 41 -17.43 -5.41 17.18
C LYS A 41 -16.23 -5.06 16.29
N TYR A 42 -15.85 -6.01 15.44
CA TYR A 42 -14.80 -5.79 14.46
C TYR A 42 -15.20 -4.68 13.47
N GLN A 43 -16.44 -4.73 12.96
CA GLN A 43 -17.00 -3.72 12.08
C GLN A 43 -17.11 -2.35 12.75
N GLU A 44 -17.48 -2.31 14.03
CA GLU A 44 -17.55 -1.07 14.81
C GLU A 44 -16.19 -0.36 14.87
N ILE A 45 -15.13 -1.10 15.20
CA ILE A 45 -13.75 -0.56 15.26
C ILE A 45 -13.31 -0.08 13.87
N GLY A 46 -13.60 -0.83 12.83
CA GLY A 46 -13.27 -0.44 11.45
C GLY A 46 -13.96 0.85 11.04
N ARG A 47 -15.24 1.00 11.37
CA ARG A 47 -16.00 2.24 11.12
C ARG A 47 -15.48 3.41 11.97
N GLU A 48 -15.11 3.17 13.22
CA GLU A 48 -14.53 4.20 14.09
C GLU A 48 -13.20 4.70 13.52
N LEU A 49 -12.35 3.81 13.04
CA LEU A 49 -11.12 4.18 12.32
C LEU A 49 -11.39 5.04 11.09
N GLN A 50 -12.36 4.66 10.27
CA GLN A 50 -12.73 5.45 9.07
C GLN A 50 -13.31 6.82 9.40
N ARG A 51 -14.10 6.93 10.48
CA ARG A 51 -14.63 8.23 10.95
C ARG A 51 -13.53 9.13 11.51
N SER A 52 -12.52 8.54 12.14
CA SER A 52 -11.46 9.28 12.85
C SER A 52 -10.29 9.63 11.94
N PHE A 53 -10.05 8.85 10.88
CA PHE A 53 -8.86 9.01 10.06
C PHE A 53 -9.13 8.86 8.56
N ARG A 54 -8.21 9.46 7.78
CA ARG A 54 -7.98 9.08 6.39
C ARG A 54 -6.56 8.56 6.28
N PHE A 55 -6.39 7.52 5.48
CA PHE A 55 -5.12 6.83 5.27
C PHE A 55 -4.63 7.08 3.85
N SER A 56 -3.37 7.42 3.69
CA SER A 56 -2.75 7.39 2.38
C SER A 56 -2.28 5.98 2.02
N TYR A 57 -1.90 5.79 0.77
CA TYR A 57 -1.09 4.64 0.38
C TYR A 57 0.30 4.74 1.01
N LEU A 58 0.93 3.57 1.26
CA LEU A 58 2.28 3.52 1.77
C LEU A 58 3.22 3.08 0.65
N TYR A 59 4.34 3.78 0.55
CA TYR A 59 5.34 3.56 -0.48
C TYR A 59 6.65 3.09 0.12
N PRO A 60 7.38 2.18 -0.58
CA PRO A 60 8.70 1.76 -0.16
C PRO A 60 9.60 2.98 0.02
N SER A 61 10.38 2.97 1.09
CA SER A 61 11.26 4.06 1.45
C SER A 61 12.59 3.54 1.96
N GLU A 62 13.62 4.34 1.77
CA GLU A 62 14.97 4.10 2.23
C GLU A 62 15.47 5.28 3.05
N GLN A 63 16.46 5.05 3.90
CA GLN A 63 17.10 6.15 4.63
C GLN A 63 18.00 6.97 3.70
N TYR A 64 17.82 8.28 3.77
CA TYR A 64 18.66 9.24 3.07
C TYR A 64 18.81 10.48 3.95
N ASP A 65 20.05 10.82 4.29
CA ASP A 65 20.37 11.94 5.19
C ASP A 65 19.67 11.88 6.56
N GLY A 66 19.53 10.67 7.10
CA GLY A 66 18.90 10.45 8.40
C GLY A 66 17.36 10.41 8.37
N GLU A 67 16.73 10.64 7.23
CA GLU A 67 15.27 10.63 7.06
C GLU A 67 14.81 9.50 6.14
N TRP A 68 13.58 9.03 6.35
CA TRP A 68 12.93 8.09 5.44
C TRP A 68 12.39 8.81 4.22
N LYS A 69 12.93 8.53 3.04
CA LYS A 69 12.49 9.09 1.75
C LYS A 69 11.77 8.02 0.93
N ALA A 70 10.53 8.33 0.53
CA ALA A 70 9.72 7.40 -0.23
C ALA A 70 10.13 7.37 -1.70
N TRP A 71 9.95 6.18 -2.30
CA TRP A 71 9.95 6.01 -3.74
C TRP A 71 8.52 6.09 -4.26
N LEU A 72 8.22 7.12 -5.00
CA LEU A 72 6.88 7.40 -5.53
C LEU A 72 6.79 6.97 -6.98
N PRO A 73 5.68 6.29 -7.37
CA PRO A 73 5.48 5.91 -8.76
C PRO A 73 5.23 7.16 -9.62
N CYS A 74 5.72 7.15 -10.83
CA CYS A 74 5.46 8.21 -11.83
C CYS A 74 5.50 7.65 -13.24
N PHE A 75 4.58 8.11 -14.08
CA PHE A 75 4.67 7.93 -15.53
C PHE A 75 5.34 9.13 -16.15
N GLU A 76 6.32 8.92 -16.99
CA GLU A 76 6.92 9.95 -17.82
C GLU A 76 6.42 9.84 -19.25
N LYS A 77 6.22 11.00 -19.92
CA LYS A 77 5.75 11.04 -21.30
C LYS A 77 6.69 10.24 -22.21
N GLY A 78 6.12 9.28 -22.93
CA GLY A 78 6.89 8.39 -23.81
C GLY A 78 7.69 7.29 -23.12
N LYS A 79 7.55 7.15 -21.79
CA LYS A 79 8.17 6.10 -20.98
C LYS A 79 7.11 5.28 -20.25
N SER A 80 7.51 4.09 -19.81
CA SER A 80 6.72 3.25 -18.90
C SER A 80 6.72 3.82 -17.48
N LEU A 81 6.03 3.12 -16.57
CA LEU A 81 6.07 3.41 -15.14
C LEU A 81 7.51 3.45 -14.63
N CYS A 82 7.85 4.50 -13.92
CA CYS A 82 9.11 4.72 -13.22
C CYS A 82 8.86 4.94 -11.73
N TRP A 83 9.93 4.97 -10.96
CA TRP A 83 9.90 5.28 -9.53
C TRP A 83 10.87 6.42 -9.26
N ARG A 84 10.36 7.45 -8.60
CA ARG A 84 11.10 8.67 -8.26
C ARG A 84 11.27 8.76 -6.75
N LYS A 85 12.49 8.98 -6.29
CA LYS A 85 12.78 9.16 -4.88
C LYS A 85 12.51 10.61 -4.46
N GLU A 86 11.88 10.79 -3.29
CA GLU A 86 11.79 12.10 -2.63
C GLU A 86 13.20 12.70 -2.42
N ALA A 87 13.29 14.01 -2.37
CA ALA A 87 14.47 14.82 -2.05
C ALA A 87 15.52 14.93 -3.16
N ASN A 88 15.97 13.87 -3.80
CA ASN A 88 17.04 13.94 -4.80
C ASN A 88 16.57 13.74 -6.25
N PHE A 89 15.27 13.50 -6.43
CA PHE A 89 14.65 13.27 -7.74
C PHE A 89 15.26 12.13 -8.57
N GLU A 90 15.99 11.22 -7.93
CA GLU A 90 16.48 10.02 -8.60
C GLU A 90 15.30 9.25 -9.19
N ILE A 91 15.40 8.91 -10.48
CA ILE A 91 14.34 8.19 -11.21
C ILE A 91 14.94 6.90 -11.74
N ILE A 92 14.27 5.78 -11.44
CA ILE A 92 14.65 4.47 -11.96
C ILE A 92 13.47 3.80 -12.67
N PRO A 93 13.72 2.99 -13.70
CA PRO A 93 12.68 2.22 -14.38
C PRO A 93 12.00 1.23 -13.43
N HIS A 94 10.73 0.93 -13.70
CA HIS A 94 9.94 -0.02 -12.91
C HIS A 94 10.61 -1.39 -12.76
N SER A 95 11.21 -1.92 -13.82
CA SER A 95 11.92 -3.21 -13.78
C SER A 95 13.13 -3.19 -12.83
N ALA A 96 13.91 -2.11 -12.85
CA ALA A 96 15.05 -1.94 -11.94
C ALA A 96 14.58 -1.80 -10.48
N PHE A 97 13.51 -1.05 -10.25
CA PHE A 97 12.92 -0.90 -8.92
C PHE A 97 12.41 -2.24 -8.38
N ARG A 98 11.70 -3.03 -9.21
CA ARG A 98 11.28 -4.40 -8.83
C ARG A 98 12.47 -5.26 -8.42
N GLY A 99 13.54 -5.24 -9.21
CA GLY A 99 14.76 -6.02 -8.93
C GLY A 99 15.44 -5.63 -7.62
N ARG A 100 15.35 -4.35 -7.20
CA ARG A 100 15.87 -3.87 -5.92
C ARG A 100 14.98 -4.23 -4.72
N LEU A 101 13.66 -4.26 -4.91
CA LEU A 101 12.68 -4.33 -3.83
C LEU A 101 12.15 -5.74 -3.59
N LEU A 102 11.92 -6.52 -4.65
CA LEU A 102 11.22 -7.79 -4.56
C LEU A 102 12.17 -8.98 -4.46
N ASP A 103 11.69 -10.00 -3.79
CA ASP A 103 12.21 -11.35 -3.79
C ASP A 103 11.09 -12.34 -4.16
N ALA A 104 11.46 -13.55 -4.58
CA ALA A 104 10.54 -14.64 -4.81
C ALA A 104 10.84 -15.78 -3.84
N ARG A 105 9.80 -16.28 -3.19
CA ARG A 105 9.90 -17.42 -2.29
C ARG A 105 9.22 -18.63 -2.90
N PRO A 106 9.97 -19.68 -3.24
CA PRO A 106 9.37 -20.92 -3.69
C PRO A 106 8.70 -21.64 -2.53
N GLY A 107 7.55 -22.24 -2.83
CA GLY A 107 6.80 -23.10 -1.93
C GLY A 107 6.33 -24.35 -2.66
N THR A 108 6.19 -25.45 -1.94
CA THR A 108 5.62 -26.69 -2.45
C THR A 108 4.87 -27.41 -1.35
N ALA A 109 3.81 -28.14 -1.71
CA ALA A 109 3.18 -29.07 -0.78
C ALA A 109 4.07 -30.31 -0.61
N ILE A 110 4.04 -30.90 0.58
CA ILE A 110 4.70 -32.19 0.87
C ILE A 110 3.66 -33.30 0.75
N ASP A 111 3.96 -34.30 -0.06
CA ASP A 111 3.20 -35.54 -0.09
C ASP A 111 3.53 -36.36 1.16
N PRO A 112 2.54 -36.62 2.06
CA PRO A 112 2.79 -37.31 3.31
C PRO A 112 3.17 -38.80 3.12
N GLY A 113 2.80 -39.41 1.99
CA GLY A 113 3.11 -40.81 1.71
C GLY A 113 4.55 -41.04 1.26
N THR A 114 5.11 -40.10 0.47
CA THR A 114 6.46 -40.19 -0.08
C THR A 114 7.46 -39.29 0.63
N VAL A 115 6.97 -38.39 1.50
CA VAL A 115 7.79 -37.37 2.22
C VAL A 115 8.60 -36.51 1.22
N SER A 116 8.05 -36.32 0.02
CA SER A 116 8.68 -35.55 -1.06
C SER A 116 7.73 -34.45 -1.55
N ALA A 117 8.23 -33.56 -2.42
CA ALA A 117 7.40 -32.53 -3.01
C ALA A 117 6.25 -33.14 -3.82
N ALA A 118 5.02 -32.73 -3.52
CA ALA A 118 3.85 -33.17 -4.28
C ALA A 118 3.94 -32.69 -5.75
N GLU A 119 3.54 -33.54 -6.67
CA GLU A 119 3.60 -33.22 -8.10
C GLU A 119 2.73 -31.99 -8.41
N LYS A 120 3.24 -31.09 -9.24
CA LYS A 120 2.57 -29.85 -9.70
C LYS A 120 2.19 -28.86 -8.58
N SER A 121 2.77 -28.97 -7.40
CA SER A 121 2.50 -28.08 -6.27
C SER A 121 3.50 -26.91 -6.13
N LEU A 122 4.52 -26.84 -7.00
CA LEU A 122 5.49 -25.74 -6.98
C LEU A 122 4.79 -24.41 -7.30
N HIS A 123 4.93 -23.46 -6.42
CA HIS A 123 4.49 -22.08 -6.59
C HIS A 123 5.56 -21.11 -6.12
N GLU A 124 5.51 -19.89 -6.58
CA GLU A 124 6.37 -18.80 -6.12
C GLU A 124 5.51 -17.65 -5.64
N THR A 125 5.87 -17.08 -4.49
CA THR A 125 5.25 -15.88 -3.94
C THR A 125 6.24 -14.74 -3.99
N GLU A 126 5.92 -13.68 -4.74
CA GLU A 126 6.70 -12.44 -4.69
C GLU A 126 6.47 -11.75 -3.34
N VAL A 127 7.54 -11.29 -2.72
CA VAL A 127 7.53 -10.60 -1.44
C VAL A 127 8.35 -9.31 -1.51
N ILE A 128 7.97 -8.29 -0.76
CA ILE A 128 8.84 -7.15 -0.51
C ILE A 128 9.96 -7.63 0.41
N ASN A 129 11.21 -7.49 -0.06
CA ASN A 129 12.37 -7.84 0.73
C ASN A 129 12.51 -6.86 1.90
N PRO A 130 12.86 -7.30 3.12
CA PRO A 130 13.11 -6.40 4.24
C PRO A 130 14.36 -5.51 4.06
N TRP A 131 15.19 -5.81 3.07
CA TRP A 131 16.43 -5.11 2.76
C TRP A 131 16.48 -4.73 1.29
N TRP A 132 16.88 -3.50 0.99
CA TRP A 132 17.15 -3.09 -0.38
C TRP A 132 18.28 -3.93 -0.96
N ARG A 133 18.08 -4.47 -2.14
CA ARG A 133 19.18 -5.05 -2.92
C ARG A 133 20.01 -3.90 -3.50
N GLY A 134 21.08 -3.55 -2.78
CA GLY A 134 21.91 -2.40 -3.11
C GLY A 134 23.05 -2.75 -4.05
N SER A 135 23.52 -1.74 -4.74
CA SER A 135 24.86 -1.64 -5.27
C SER A 135 25.84 -1.45 -4.10
N GLN A 136 26.96 -2.12 -4.10
CA GLN A 136 28.10 -1.89 -3.18
C GLN A 136 28.04 -2.55 -1.79
N GLY A 137 27.32 -3.66 -1.60
CA GLY A 137 27.46 -4.47 -0.37
C GLY A 137 26.90 -3.86 0.92
N LYS A 138 26.22 -2.72 0.86
CA LYS A 138 25.46 -2.17 1.98
C LYS A 138 24.03 -2.67 1.90
N THR A 139 23.57 -3.32 2.96
CA THR A 139 22.18 -3.69 3.16
C THR A 139 21.47 -2.57 3.92
N GLU A 140 20.54 -1.88 3.27
CA GLU A 140 19.70 -0.88 3.92
C GLU A 140 18.30 -1.44 4.13
N PRO A 141 17.65 -1.18 5.27
CA PRO A 141 16.31 -1.68 5.51
C PRO A 141 15.29 -1.02 4.58
N VAL A 142 14.28 -1.79 4.18
CA VAL A 142 13.10 -1.28 3.49
C VAL A 142 12.07 -0.88 4.54
N ALA A 143 11.61 0.37 4.50
CA ALA A 143 10.43 0.79 5.21
C ALA A 143 9.29 1.10 4.24
N LEU A 144 8.09 1.29 4.77
CA LEU A 144 6.93 1.77 4.05
C LEU A 144 6.49 3.09 4.68
N LYS A 145 6.54 4.18 3.92
CA LYS A 145 6.16 5.51 4.35
C LYS A 145 4.79 5.89 3.80
N GLY A 146 3.95 6.43 4.65
CA GLY A 146 2.64 6.98 4.29
C GLY A 146 2.15 7.94 5.37
N TYR A 147 0.93 8.45 5.21
CA TYR A 147 0.37 9.49 6.07
C TYR A 147 -0.97 9.08 6.62
N LEU A 148 -1.20 9.53 7.84
CA LEU A 148 -2.43 9.40 8.58
C LEU A 148 -2.98 10.80 8.82
N PHE A 149 -4.16 11.08 8.30
CA PHE A 149 -4.85 12.36 8.51
C PHE A 149 -5.88 12.18 9.63
N CYS A 150 -5.62 12.82 10.76
CA CYS A 150 -6.46 12.72 11.96
C CYS A 150 -7.60 13.74 11.88
N LYS A 151 -8.84 13.26 11.82
CA LYS A 151 -10.07 14.07 11.85
C LYS A 151 -10.55 14.30 13.28
N ASN A 152 -10.45 13.28 14.11
CA ASN A 152 -10.73 13.37 15.54
C ASN A 152 -9.80 12.45 16.34
N GLN A 153 -9.72 12.66 17.64
CA GLN A 153 -8.75 11.97 18.50
C GLN A 153 -9.33 10.79 19.29
N SER A 154 -10.57 10.34 19.00
CA SER A 154 -11.26 9.34 19.82
C SER A 154 -10.47 8.04 20.00
N ILE A 155 -9.87 7.54 18.93
CA ILE A 155 -9.09 6.28 18.93
C ILE A 155 -7.59 6.51 18.69
N TYR A 156 -7.14 7.76 18.70
CA TYR A 156 -5.74 8.12 18.39
C TYR A 156 -4.74 7.51 19.38
N SER A 157 -5.05 7.51 20.67
CA SER A 157 -4.18 6.92 21.70
C SER A 157 -4.00 5.41 21.53
N ASP A 158 -5.05 4.70 21.13
CA ASP A 158 -4.98 3.25 20.86
C ASP A 158 -4.12 2.97 19.63
N LEU A 159 -4.30 3.79 18.57
CA LEU A 159 -3.48 3.70 17.36
C LEU A 159 -2.00 3.97 17.66
N CYS A 160 -1.69 4.95 18.50
CA CYS A 160 -0.32 5.25 18.90
C CYS A 160 0.38 4.11 19.66
N ARG A 161 -0.36 3.18 20.23
CA ARG A 161 0.19 1.98 20.90
C ARG A 161 0.46 0.83 19.95
N VAL A 162 0.00 0.90 18.70
CA VAL A 162 0.23 -0.15 17.71
C VAL A 162 1.65 -0.04 17.17
N ASN A 163 2.50 -1.00 17.50
CA ASN A 163 3.89 -1.06 17.06
C ASN A 163 4.16 -2.16 16.03
N LEU A 164 3.23 -3.11 15.90
CA LEU A 164 3.38 -4.29 15.06
C LEU A 164 2.08 -4.51 14.29
N LEU A 165 2.19 -4.72 13.00
CA LEU A 165 1.09 -5.11 12.11
C LEU A 165 1.50 -6.27 11.22
N TYR A 166 0.49 -6.99 10.74
CA TYR A 166 0.63 -7.99 9.68
C TYR A 166 -0.23 -7.55 8.50
N MET A 167 0.38 -7.36 7.34
CA MET A 167 -0.31 -6.88 6.14
C MET A 167 0.08 -7.68 4.90
N GLY A 168 -0.89 -7.87 4.01
CA GLY A 168 -0.70 -8.61 2.76
C GLY A 168 -1.22 -10.03 2.83
N GLY A 169 -0.83 -10.84 1.86
CA GLY A 169 -1.13 -12.27 1.81
C GLY A 169 -0.17 -13.09 2.66
N ASP A 170 -0.49 -14.36 2.83
CA ASP A 170 0.38 -15.37 3.42
C ASP A 170 0.95 -15.06 4.82
N ILE A 171 0.23 -14.25 5.59
CA ILE A 171 0.60 -13.91 6.98
C ILE A 171 0.74 -15.17 7.87
N ARG A 172 0.00 -16.24 7.55
CA ARG A 172 0.11 -17.53 8.24
C ARG A 172 1.46 -18.22 8.01
N TYR A 173 2.17 -17.88 6.94
CA TYR A 173 3.52 -18.34 6.63
C TYR A 173 4.61 -17.38 7.12
N GLY A 174 4.22 -16.39 7.96
CA GLY A 174 5.15 -15.43 8.55
C GLY A 174 5.49 -14.23 7.67
N LEU A 175 4.79 -14.05 6.55
CA LEU A 175 4.96 -12.89 5.67
C LEU A 175 4.21 -11.66 6.19
N GLY A 176 4.54 -10.49 5.66
CA GLY A 176 3.81 -9.24 5.90
C GLY A 176 3.98 -8.64 7.30
N LYS A 177 4.95 -9.11 8.11
CA LYS A 177 5.26 -8.51 9.41
C LYS A 177 5.90 -7.14 9.24
N LEU A 178 5.28 -6.11 9.81
CA LEU A 178 5.75 -4.73 9.79
C LEU A 178 5.84 -4.19 11.21
N VAL A 179 6.97 -3.56 11.51
CA VAL A 179 7.21 -2.90 12.79
C VAL A 179 7.23 -1.39 12.54
N ARG A 180 6.52 -0.62 13.35
CA ARG A 180 6.55 0.83 13.26
C ARG A 180 7.93 1.35 13.66
N VAL A 181 8.58 2.07 12.75
CA VAL A 181 9.89 2.69 12.98
C VAL A 181 9.73 4.05 13.63
N GLU A 182 8.85 4.88 13.04
CA GLU A 182 8.58 6.21 13.57
C GLU A 182 7.13 6.64 13.27
N MET A 183 6.67 7.64 13.97
CA MET A 183 5.43 8.35 13.72
C MET A 183 5.58 9.78 14.22
N GLU A 184 5.60 10.71 13.31
CA GLU A 184 5.80 12.13 13.60
C GLU A 184 4.75 12.99 12.91
N LYS A 185 4.65 14.24 13.35
CA LYS A 185 3.76 15.22 12.73
C LYS A 185 4.41 15.74 11.46
N ALA A 186 3.67 15.72 10.35
CA ALA A 186 4.11 16.22 9.05
C ALA A 186 3.31 17.46 8.63
N GLU A 187 3.99 18.39 7.97
CA GLU A 187 3.38 19.59 7.40
C GLU A 187 3.02 19.41 5.91
N ARG A 188 3.63 18.43 5.25
CA ARG A 188 3.43 18.13 3.83
C ARG A 188 3.08 16.66 3.64
N PHE A 189 2.39 16.40 2.56
CA PHE A 189 2.13 15.04 2.06
C PHE A 189 3.22 14.66 1.05
N PHE A 190 4.20 13.89 1.48
CA PHE A 190 5.47 13.73 0.75
C PHE A 190 6.05 15.11 0.42
N GLU A 191 6.13 15.49 -0.84
CA GLU A 191 6.60 16.80 -1.30
C GLU A 191 5.46 17.76 -1.67
N TYR A 192 4.18 17.33 -1.56
CA TYR A 192 3.02 18.07 -2.03
C TYR A 192 2.33 18.87 -0.92
N ASN A 193 1.66 19.94 -1.32
CA ASN A 193 0.84 20.72 -0.42
C ASN A 193 -0.45 19.94 -0.07
N VAL A 194 -0.84 20.03 1.19
CA VAL A 194 -2.04 19.39 1.73
C VAL A 194 -2.94 20.42 2.40
N GLN A 195 -4.24 20.27 2.22
CA GLN A 195 -5.28 21.06 2.88
C GLN A 195 -6.04 20.15 3.83
N LEU A 196 -6.08 20.52 5.13
CA LEU A 196 -6.56 19.69 6.24
C LEU A 196 -7.82 20.23 6.92
N ASP A 197 -8.26 21.43 6.57
CA ASP A 197 -9.39 22.16 7.15
C ASP A 197 -10.76 21.72 6.61
N LEU A 198 -10.80 20.62 5.89
CA LEU A 198 -11.97 20.08 5.22
C LEU A 198 -12.38 18.73 5.83
N ASP A 199 -13.61 18.30 5.51
CA ASP A 199 -14.10 16.98 5.93
C ASP A 199 -13.18 15.84 5.49
N ASP A 200 -12.68 15.89 4.26
CA ASP A 200 -11.66 15.00 3.75
C ASP A 200 -10.41 15.79 3.30
N PRO A 201 -9.20 15.33 3.64
CA PRO A 201 -7.97 16.02 3.29
C PRO A 201 -7.79 16.05 1.77
N ARG A 202 -7.21 17.15 1.27
CA ARG A 202 -6.95 17.35 -0.15
C ARG A 202 -5.47 17.54 -0.42
N VAL A 203 -4.99 16.98 -1.51
CA VAL A 203 -3.60 17.10 -1.97
C VAL A 203 -3.57 17.76 -3.35
N PHE A 204 -2.69 18.73 -3.53
CA PHE A 204 -2.51 19.42 -4.81
C PHE A 204 -1.32 18.83 -5.58
N THR A 205 -1.61 18.15 -6.69
CA THR A 205 -0.59 17.46 -7.50
C THR A 205 -1.11 17.09 -8.88
N GLY A 206 -0.20 16.98 -9.84
CA GLY A 206 -0.45 16.42 -11.18
C GLY A 206 -0.14 14.94 -11.30
N VAL A 207 0.35 14.29 -10.23
CA VAL A 207 0.62 12.84 -10.20
C VAL A 207 -0.24 12.19 -9.15
N VAL A 208 -1.13 11.28 -9.54
CA VAL A 208 -1.99 10.59 -8.56
C VAL A 208 -1.17 9.58 -7.78
N LEU A 209 -1.27 9.62 -6.45
CA LEU A 209 -0.59 8.70 -5.53
C LEU A 209 -1.55 7.71 -4.84
N ALA A 210 -2.75 7.56 -5.39
CA ALA A 210 -3.67 6.49 -5.04
C ALA A 210 -4.53 6.18 -6.26
N HIS A 211 -5.25 5.07 -6.22
CA HIS A 211 -6.20 4.77 -7.28
C HIS A 211 -7.25 5.88 -7.38
N THR A 212 -7.41 6.40 -8.59
CA THR A 212 -8.35 7.48 -8.89
C THR A 212 -9.32 7.01 -9.95
N LYS A 213 -10.63 7.14 -9.69
CA LYS A 213 -11.67 6.68 -10.62
C LYS A 213 -11.49 7.34 -11.98
N ALA A 214 -11.42 6.54 -13.03
CA ALA A 214 -11.28 7.03 -14.40
C ALA A 214 -12.63 7.58 -14.87
N ASN A 215 -12.71 8.90 -15.03
CA ASN A 215 -13.87 9.60 -15.60
C ASN A 215 -13.52 10.07 -17.02
N ALA A 216 -14.52 10.22 -17.86
CA ALA A 216 -14.34 10.67 -19.25
C ALA A 216 -13.67 12.05 -19.38
N ASN A 217 -13.72 12.88 -18.33
CA ASN A 217 -13.17 14.23 -18.29
C ASN A 217 -11.80 14.33 -17.60
N ASN A 218 -11.15 13.20 -17.34
CA ASN A 218 -9.81 13.25 -16.77
C ASN A 218 -8.80 13.61 -17.85
N ASP A 219 -8.27 14.81 -17.77
CA ASP A 219 -7.15 15.30 -18.59
C ASP A 219 -5.85 14.55 -18.23
N LEU A 220 -5.78 13.28 -18.59
CA LEU A 220 -4.63 12.44 -18.31
C LEU A 220 -3.61 12.54 -19.45
N ILE A 221 -2.34 12.75 -19.12
CA ILE A 221 -1.25 12.72 -20.11
C ILE A 221 -0.77 11.29 -20.34
N CYS A 222 -0.56 10.55 -19.24
CA CYS A 222 -0.04 9.17 -19.30
C CYS A 222 -0.37 8.43 -18.00
N GLY A 223 -0.54 7.13 -18.12
CA GLY A 223 -0.88 6.27 -16.99
C GLY A 223 -1.33 4.89 -17.44
N ALA A 224 -1.80 4.11 -16.51
CA ALA A 224 -2.42 2.81 -16.76
C ALA A 224 -3.71 2.67 -15.95
N LEU A 225 -4.55 1.75 -16.38
CA LEU A 225 -5.84 1.47 -15.75
C LEU A 225 -5.84 0.09 -15.12
N GLU A 226 -6.48 -0.04 -13.98
CA GLU A 226 -6.85 -1.33 -13.41
C GLU A 226 -8.25 -1.30 -12.80
N ARG A 227 -8.85 -2.47 -12.64
CA ARG A 227 -10.10 -2.62 -11.88
C ARG A 227 -9.76 -3.05 -10.47
N LEU A 228 -10.41 -2.42 -9.50
CA LEU A 228 -10.27 -2.77 -8.09
C LEU A 228 -11.39 -3.73 -7.69
N GLY A 229 -11.01 -4.74 -6.96
CA GLY A 229 -11.88 -5.67 -6.27
C GLY A 229 -11.22 -6.07 -4.95
N GLY A 230 -11.86 -6.89 -4.16
CA GLY A 230 -11.28 -7.30 -2.90
C GLY A 230 -12.23 -8.11 -2.02
N TRP A 231 -11.91 -8.10 -0.73
CA TRP A 231 -12.68 -8.75 0.31
C TRP A 231 -12.97 -7.77 1.43
N ASP A 232 -14.15 -7.86 1.99
CA ASP A 232 -14.53 -7.14 3.19
C ASP A 232 -15.17 -8.10 4.18
N MET A 233 -14.46 -8.33 5.29
CA MET A 233 -14.91 -9.21 6.38
C MET A 233 -15.43 -10.57 5.90
N GLY A 234 -14.69 -11.21 5.02
CA GLY A 234 -15.06 -12.51 4.46
C GLY A 234 -16.04 -12.45 3.29
N THR A 235 -16.53 -11.28 2.94
CA THR A 235 -17.42 -11.08 1.78
C THR A 235 -16.64 -10.57 0.58
N PRO A 236 -16.75 -11.19 -0.61
CA PRO A 236 -16.14 -10.67 -1.81
C PRO A 236 -16.73 -9.30 -2.16
N ILE A 237 -15.85 -8.32 -2.40
CA ILE A 237 -16.24 -7.06 -3.05
C ILE A 237 -16.12 -7.30 -4.55
N PRO A 238 -17.21 -7.17 -5.32
CA PRO A 238 -17.16 -7.35 -6.76
C PRO A 238 -16.17 -6.36 -7.37
N MET A 239 -15.58 -6.77 -8.49
CA MET A 239 -14.69 -5.92 -9.24
C MET A 239 -15.46 -4.68 -9.72
N ALA A 240 -14.89 -3.50 -9.50
CA ALA A 240 -15.52 -2.24 -9.88
C ALA A 240 -15.77 -2.17 -11.40
N ASP A 241 -16.96 -1.77 -11.80
CA ASP A 241 -17.32 -1.60 -13.22
C ASP A 241 -16.49 -0.50 -13.88
N THR A 242 -16.25 0.60 -13.16
CA THR A 242 -15.40 1.69 -13.64
C THR A 242 -13.95 1.41 -13.28
N PRO A 243 -13.03 1.43 -14.25
CA PRO A 243 -11.61 1.29 -13.98
C PRO A 243 -11.05 2.49 -13.21
N PHE A 244 -9.91 2.28 -12.58
CA PHE A 244 -9.17 3.31 -11.86
C PHE A 244 -7.82 3.56 -12.53
N TRP A 245 -7.40 4.81 -12.55
CA TRP A 245 -6.01 5.17 -12.80
C TRP A 245 -5.15 4.66 -11.66
N ILE A 246 -4.07 3.96 -12.00
CA ILE A 246 -3.13 3.46 -10.99
C ILE A 246 -2.25 4.58 -10.44
N PRO A 247 -1.69 4.43 -9.24
CA PRO A 247 -0.69 5.34 -8.71
C PRO A 247 0.46 5.58 -9.68
N GLY A 248 0.88 6.84 -9.80
CA GLY A 248 1.87 7.29 -10.76
C GLY A 248 1.29 7.87 -12.05
N SER A 249 0.00 7.67 -12.33
CA SER A 249 -0.67 8.26 -13.49
C SER A 249 -0.62 9.79 -13.40
N ARG A 250 -0.38 10.46 -14.55
CA ARG A 250 -0.07 11.88 -14.61
C ARG A 250 -1.14 12.66 -15.36
N LEU A 251 -1.59 13.76 -14.76
CA LEU A 251 -2.53 14.73 -15.32
C LEU A 251 -1.81 15.80 -16.12
N VAL A 252 -2.55 16.52 -16.96
CA VAL A 252 -2.07 17.66 -17.76
C VAL A 252 -1.60 18.82 -16.87
N SER A 253 -2.30 19.04 -15.75
CA SER A 253 -2.00 20.08 -14.77
C SER A 253 -2.22 19.56 -13.35
N ASP A 254 -1.62 20.23 -12.38
CA ASP A 254 -1.90 19.97 -10.98
C ASP A 254 -3.36 20.29 -10.66
N LYS A 255 -3.98 19.41 -9.88
CA LYS A 255 -5.36 19.55 -9.40
C LYS A 255 -5.43 19.17 -7.92
N TRP A 256 -6.50 19.56 -7.27
CA TRP A 256 -6.83 19.08 -5.94
C TRP A 256 -7.44 17.68 -6.02
N HIS A 257 -6.93 16.79 -5.19
CA HIS A 257 -7.44 15.44 -5.01
C HIS A 257 -7.87 15.24 -3.57
N GLU A 258 -9.10 14.79 -3.38
CA GLU A 258 -9.65 14.43 -2.09
C GLU A 258 -9.26 12.99 -1.71
N ILE A 259 -8.77 12.77 -0.50
CA ILE A 259 -8.46 11.44 0.02
C ILE A 259 -9.70 10.87 0.68
N ARG A 260 -10.28 9.83 0.08
CA ARG A 260 -11.53 9.21 0.52
C ARG A 260 -11.33 8.20 1.65
N GLU A 261 -12.45 7.74 2.22
CA GLU A 261 -12.46 6.76 3.33
C GLU A 261 -11.76 5.44 2.99
N ASP A 262 -11.88 4.98 1.76
CA ASP A 262 -11.22 3.77 1.25
C ASP A 262 -9.78 4.00 0.81
N GLY A 263 -9.28 5.23 0.95
CA GLY A 263 -7.96 5.67 0.55
C GLY A 263 -7.78 5.89 -0.95
N THR A 264 -8.83 5.74 -1.75
CA THR A 264 -8.80 6.17 -3.16
C THR A 264 -8.87 7.69 -3.25
N TRP A 265 -8.51 8.24 -4.40
CA TRP A 265 -8.58 9.68 -4.61
C TRP A 265 -9.75 10.08 -5.50
N GLY A 266 -10.38 11.18 -5.12
CA GLY A 266 -11.37 11.91 -5.95
C GLY A 266 -10.70 13.14 -6.56
N THR A 267 -10.62 13.23 -7.88
CA THR A 267 -10.19 14.47 -8.54
C THR A 267 -11.29 15.50 -8.47
N LEU A 268 -10.95 16.69 -7.98
CA LEU A 268 -11.86 17.84 -7.96
C LEU A 268 -11.70 18.59 -9.29
N LEU A 269 -12.83 18.97 -9.88
CA LEU A 269 -12.90 19.69 -11.16
C LEU A 269 -12.47 21.15 -11.02
#